data_3897d8b120d3b487c13a40fd3d67ca03
#
_entry.id   3897d8b120d3b487c13a40fd3d67ca03
#
_cell.length_a   1.000
_cell.length_b   1.000
_cell.length_c   1.000
_cell.angle_alpha   90.00
_cell.angle_beta   90.00
_cell.angle_gamma   90.00
#
_symmetry.space_group_name_H-M   'P 1'
#
loop_
_entity.id
_entity.type
_entity.pdbx_description
1 polymer ?
#
loop_
_entity_poly.entity_id
_entity_poly.type
_entity_poly.pdbx_seq_one_letter_code
_entity_poly.pdbx_strand_id
1 'polypeptide(L)'
;VFFQAFFTFGEKVKTIPLFTIVNGDAVFSGGTMKTLANRYEQEKRWAWGVTDVGYVLKRFFLTPHIGTWQKLKKIIFIAETHLFWPTSFFILTISASIPPLINPSFRRTVLGLLLPKLSALILTLSSGMLILYIYLDIKLRQKVNMKTSVSSLPLLIVQWYLLPVVSFFFSSLPAL
;
A
#
# COMPACT_ATOMS: atom_id res chain seq x y z
N VAL A 1 9.39 -0.18 -16.99
CA VAL A 1 9.13 0.71 -18.16
C VAL A 1 9.23 2.19 -17.77
N PHE A 2 8.53 2.70 -16.74
CA PHE A 2 8.55 4.13 -16.39
C PHE A 2 9.95 4.65 -16.06
N PHE A 3 10.72 3.97 -15.21
CA PHE A 3 12.07 4.39 -14.85
C PHE A 3 13.04 4.35 -16.03
N GLN A 4 12.89 3.37 -16.93
CA GLN A 4 13.69 3.33 -18.16
C GLN A 4 13.43 4.57 -19.01
N ALA A 5 12.17 4.90 -19.24
CA ALA A 5 11.79 6.11 -19.98
C ALA A 5 12.31 7.39 -19.29
N PHE A 6 12.15 7.50 -17.96
CA PHE A 6 12.63 8.64 -17.19
C PHE A 6 14.15 8.83 -17.31
N PHE A 7 14.95 7.77 -17.17
CA PHE A 7 16.40 7.87 -17.26
C PHE A 7 16.92 8.06 -18.69
N THR A 8 16.06 7.86 -19.70
CA THR A 8 16.38 8.13 -21.10
C THR A 8 16.00 9.56 -21.52
N PHE A 9 14.78 10.00 -21.16
CA PHE A 9 14.19 11.24 -21.65
C PHE A 9 14.03 12.34 -20.59
N GLY A 10 14.35 12.05 -19.33
CA GLY A 10 14.27 13.00 -18.23
C GLY A 10 12.83 13.44 -17.92
N GLU A 11 12.65 14.72 -17.59
CA GLU A 11 11.36 15.32 -17.24
C GLU A 11 10.34 15.39 -18.38
N LYS A 12 10.75 15.12 -19.60
CA LYS A 12 9.83 15.04 -20.74
C LYS A 12 8.84 13.89 -20.62
N VAL A 13 9.18 12.88 -19.78
CA VAL A 13 8.30 11.74 -19.51
C VAL A 13 7.25 12.13 -18.50
N LYS A 14 6.00 12.07 -18.91
CA LYS A 14 4.82 12.28 -18.05
C LYS A 14 3.92 11.05 -18.10
N THR A 15 3.44 10.62 -16.94
CA THR A 15 2.37 9.64 -16.85
C THR A 15 1.05 10.37 -16.78
N ILE A 16 0.15 10.09 -17.72
CA ILE A 16 -1.19 10.67 -17.75
C ILE A 16 -2.17 9.60 -17.28
N PRO A 17 -2.94 9.84 -16.22
CA PRO A 17 -3.94 8.88 -15.78
C PRO A 17 -5.09 8.83 -16.78
N LEU A 18 -5.51 7.63 -17.16
CA LEU A 18 -6.72 7.40 -17.95
C LEU A 18 -7.85 7.06 -16.98
N PHE A 19 -8.84 7.94 -16.90
CA PHE A 19 -10.01 7.74 -16.03
C PHE A 19 -11.08 6.90 -16.75
N THR A 20 -10.78 5.63 -16.96
CA THR A 20 -11.73 4.65 -17.52
C THR A 20 -12.11 3.62 -16.47
N ILE A 21 -13.31 3.06 -16.61
CA ILE A 21 -13.73 1.94 -15.79
C ILE A 21 -12.99 0.70 -16.29
N VAL A 22 -12.20 0.10 -15.41
CA VAL A 22 -11.50 -1.17 -15.68
C VAL A 22 -12.12 -2.24 -14.78
N ASN A 23 -12.67 -3.30 -15.41
CA ASN A 23 -13.11 -4.48 -14.69
C ASN A 23 -11.88 -5.33 -14.35
N GLY A 24 -11.57 -5.42 -13.06
CA GLY A 24 -10.55 -6.33 -12.56
C GLY A 24 -11.20 -7.64 -12.14
N ASP A 25 -10.97 -8.71 -12.90
CA ASP A 25 -11.46 -10.02 -12.53
C ASP A 25 -10.67 -10.56 -11.34
N ALA A 26 -11.38 -11.04 -10.31
CA ALA A 26 -10.74 -11.74 -9.20
C ALA A 26 -10.20 -13.09 -9.69
N VAL A 27 -8.98 -13.42 -9.25
CA VAL A 27 -8.42 -14.76 -9.53
C VAL A 27 -9.28 -15.80 -8.83
N PHE A 28 -9.98 -16.62 -9.60
CA PHE A 28 -10.72 -17.76 -9.08
C PHE A 28 -10.07 -19.06 -9.53
N SER A 29 -9.79 -19.96 -8.60
CA SER A 29 -9.02 -21.18 -8.85
C SER A 29 -9.75 -22.46 -8.43
N GLY A 30 -11.08 -22.46 -8.53
CA GLY A 30 -11.90 -23.65 -8.27
C GLY A 30 -12.09 -24.01 -6.78
N GLY A 31 -11.63 -23.16 -5.85
CA GLY A 31 -11.83 -23.33 -4.41
C GLY A 31 -11.26 -22.16 -3.60
N THR A 32 -11.84 -21.86 -2.45
CA THR A 32 -11.47 -20.70 -1.63
C THR A 32 -10.00 -20.71 -1.22
N MET A 33 -9.51 -21.81 -0.65
CA MET A 33 -8.11 -21.91 -0.18
C MET A 33 -7.11 -21.79 -1.33
N LYS A 34 -7.40 -22.42 -2.48
CA LYS A 34 -6.55 -22.32 -3.66
C LYS A 34 -6.55 -20.90 -4.24
N THR A 35 -7.70 -20.23 -4.20
CA THR A 35 -7.83 -18.81 -4.61
C THR A 35 -7.01 -17.89 -3.71
N LEU A 36 -7.06 -18.07 -2.39
CA LEU A 36 -6.28 -17.30 -1.42
C LEU A 36 -4.77 -17.54 -1.59
N ALA A 37 -4.35 -18.80 -1.77
CA ALA A 37 -2.94 -19.13 -2.03
C ALA A 37 -2.43 -18.47 -3.32
N ASN A 38 -3.20 -18.55 -4.40
CA ASN A 38 -2.83 -17.90 -5.67
C ASN A 38 -2.80 -16.37 -5.55
N ARG A 39 -3.69 -15.78 -4.75
CA ARG A 39 -3.67 -14.35 -4.45
C ARG A 39 -2.39 -13.96 -3.69
N TYR A 40 -2.00 -14.74 -2.67
CA TYR A 40 -0.77 -14.53 -1.93
C TYR A 40 0.46 -14.57 -2.85
N GLU A 41 0.57 -15.58 -3.71
CA GLU A 41 1.67 -15.70 -4.67
C GLU A 41 1.66 -14.57 -5.73
N GLN A 42 0.51 -14.05 -6.08
CA GLN A 42 0.40 -12.88 -6.96
C GLN A 42 0.93 -11.62 -6.29
N GLU A 43 0.56 -11.36 -5.04
CA GLU A 43 1.07 -10.21 -4.27
C GLU A 43 2.58 -10.31 -4.07
N LYS A 44 3.10 -11.50 -3.75
CA LYS A 44 4.53 -11.76 -3.64
C LYS A 44 5.28 -11.42 -4.94
N ARG A 45 4.74 -11.79 -6.09
CA ARG A 45 5.34 -11.43 -7.39
C ARG A 45 5.30 -9.92 -7.64
N TRP A 46 4.28 -9.22 -7.21
CA TRP A 46 4.21 -7.76 -7.34
C TRP A 46 5.20 -7.04 -6.43
N ALA A 47 5.40 -7.54 -5.22
CA ALA A 47 6.40 -7.03 -4.29
C ALA A 47 7.85 -7.19 -4.82
N TRP A 48 8.11 -8.15 -5.71
CA TRP A 48 9.40 -8.32 -6.37
C TRP A 48 9.83 -7.17 -7.29
N GLY A 49 9.00 -6.15 -7.46
CA GLY A 49 9.38 -4.88 -8.07
C GLY A 49 10.58 -4.18 -7.42
N VAL A 50 11.11 -4.73 -6.33
CA VAL A 50 12.37 -4.33 -5.68
C VAL A 50 13.58 -4.34 -6.65
N THR A 51 13.54 -5.10 -7.73
CA THR A 51 14.55 -5.06 -8.79
C THR A 51 14.70 -3.68 -9.42
N ASP A 52 13.64 -2.86 -9.43
CA ASP A 52 13.67 -1.48 -9.90
C ASP A 52 14.55 -0.60 -9.00
N VAL A 53 14.70 -0.93 -7.70
CA VAL A 53 15.57 -0.19 -6.77
C VAL A 53 17.02 -0.24 -7.25
N GLY A 54 17.54 -1.43 -7.53
CA GLY A 54 18.90 -1.62 -8.06
C GLY A 54 19.11 -0.90 -9.39
N TYR A 55 18.11 -0.96 -10.28
CA TYR A 55 18.15 -0.25 -11.55
C TYR A 55 18.21 1.27 -11.36
N VAL A 56 17.36 1.84 -10.52
CA VAL A 56 17.30 3.28 -10.25
C VAL A 56 18.59 3.78 -9.61
N LEU A 57 19.12 3.05 -8.61
CA LEU A 57 20.39 3.36 -7.97
C LEU A 57 21.56 3.35 -8.97
N LYS A 58 21.66 2.32 -9.81
CA LYS A 58 22.68 2.25 -10.86
C LYS A 58 22.56 3.43 -11.82
N ARG A 59 21.36 3.72 -12.30
CA ARG A 59 21.12 4.82 -13.26
C ARG A 59 21.35 6.20 -12.63
N PHE A 60 21.16 6.37 -11.33
CA PHE A 60 21.46 7.62 -10.65
C PHE A 60 22.88 8.11 -10.92
N PHE A 61 23.85 7.22 -10.89
CA PHE A 61 25.26 7.55 -11.13
C PHE A 61 25.62 7.64 -12.61
N LEU A 62 24.94 6.88 -13.47
CA LEU A 62 25.28 6.76 -14.89
C LEU A 62 24.60 7.78 -15.81
N THR A 63 23.70 8.63 -15.29
CA THR A 63 22.96 9.60 -16.12
C THR A 63 23.22 11.06 -15.68
N PRO A 64 24.36 11.65 -16.08
CA PRO A 64 24.73 13.02 -15.67
C PRO A 64 23.83 14.10 -16.29
N HIS A 65 23.15 13.81 -17.40
CA HIS A 65 22.26 14.75 -18.10
C HIS A 65 20.95 15.05 -17.38
N ILE A 66 20.60 14.28 -16.34
CA ILE A 66 19.40 14.50 -15.51
C ILE A 66 19.82 15.14 -14.18
N GLY A 67 19.11 16.19 -13.77
CA GLY A 67 19.39 16.89 -12.52
C GLY A 67 19.36 15.98 -11.29
N THR A 68 20.32 16.15 -10.39
CA THR A 68 20.49 15.32 -9.18
C THR A 68 19.21 15.29 -8.33
N TRP A 69 18.55 16.44 -8.17
CA TRP A 69 17.32 16.54 -7.40
C TRP A 69 16.17 15.72 -7.99
N GLN A 70 16.08 15.68 -9.32
CA GLN A 70 15.06 14.89 -10.02
C GLN A 70 15.29 13.38 -9.82
N LYS A 71 16.53 12.95 -9.91
CA LYS A 71 16.94 11.57 -9.64
C LYS A 71 16.69 11.19 -8.18
N LEU A 72 17.00 12.08 -7.24
CA LEU A 72 16.78 11.86 -5.82
C LEU A 72 15.29 11.65 -5.49
N LYS A 73 14.40 12.46 -6.08
CA LYS A 73 12.94 12.26 -5.95
C LYS A 73 12.50 10.85 -6.38
N LYS A 74 13.13 10.28 -7.42
CA LYS A 74 12.79 8.92 -7.87
C LYS A 74 13.32 7.84 -6.94
N ILE A 75 14.49 8.05 -6.34
CA ILE A 75 15.03 7.15 -5.30
C ILE A 75 14.13 7.19 -4.06
N ILE A 76 13.75 8.38 -3.59
CA ILE A 76 12.87 8.53 -2.42
C ILE A 76 11.53 7.85 -2.71
N PHE A 77 10.93 8.10 -3.86
CA PHE A 77 9.66 7.49 -4.25
C PHE A 77 9.71 5.95 -4.27
N ILE A 78 10.76 5.37 -4.87
CA ILE A 78 10.87 3.91 -4.95
C ILE A 78 11.20 3.29 -3.58
N ALA A 79 12.08 3.96 -2.80
CA ALA A 79 12.40 3.53 -1.45
C ALA A 79 11.17 3.60 -0.53
N GLU A 80 10.40 4.69 -0.59
CA GLU A 80 9.15 4.85 0.13
C GLU A 80 8.18 3.71 -0.21
N THR A 81 7.95 3.45 -1.49
CA THR A 81 7.04 2.39 -1.93
C THR A 81 7.48 1.02 -1.41
N HIS A 82 8.74 0.66 -1.58
CA HIS A 82 9.23 -0.68 -1.19
C HIS A 82 9.49 -0.85 0.31
N LEU A 83 9.71 0.22 1.07
CA LEU A 83 9.83 0.16 2.53
C LEU A 83 8.45 0.19 3.20
N PHE A 84 7.59 1.13 2.81
CA PHE A 84 6.31 1.28 3.49
C PHE A 84 5.27 0.22 3.09
N TRP A 85 5.32 -0.31 1.90
CA TRP A 85 4.42 -1.40 1.53
C TRP A 85 4.50 -2.58 2.54
N PRO A 86 5.67 -3.23 2.77
CA PRO A 86 5.75 -4.32 3.72
C PRO A 86 5.65 -3.88 5.18
N THR A 87 6.19 -2.70 5.53
CA THR A 87 6.42 -2.34 6.94
C THR A 87 5.35 -1.45 7.56
N SER A 88 4.53 -0.76 6.76
CA SER A 88 3.55 0.21 7.29
C SER A 88 2.58 -0.39 8.30
N PHE A 89 2.11 -1.61 8.04
CA PHE A 89 1.24 -2.31 8.97
C PHE A 89 1.90 -2.48 10.34
N PHE A 90 3.13 -2.99 10.35
CA PHE A 90 3.89 -3.23 11.58
C PHE A 90 4.23 -1.92 12.31
N ILE A 91 4.62 -0.88 11.58
CA ILE A 91 4.96 0.43 12.14
C ILE A 91 3.74 1.01 12.86
N LEU A 92 2.58 0.98 12.24
CA LEU A 92 1.38 1.61 12.78
C LEU A 92 0.71 0.77 13.88
N THR A 93 0.78 -0.56 13.82
CA THR A 93 0.05 -1.42 14.76
C THR A 93 0.91 -1.88 15.94
N ILE A 94 2.15 -2.28 15.70
CA ILE A 94 2.99 -2.97 16.67
C ILE A 94 4.18 -2.12 17.12
N SER A 95 4.92 -1.54 16.17
CA SER A 95 6.22 -0.93 16.46
C SER A 95 6.16 0.25 17.43
N ALA A 96 5.09 1.02 17.41
CA ALA A 96 4.93 2.15 18.31
C ALA A 96 4.80 1.73 19.78
N SER A 97 4.36 0.50 20.04
CA SER A 97 4.20 -0.05 21.40
C SER A 97 5.43 -0.82 21.89
N ILE A 98 6.28 -1.30 20.99
CA ILE A 98 7.45 -2.13 21.36
C ILE A 98 8.45 -1.36 22.25
N PRO A 99 8.95 -0.16 21.92
CA PRO A 99 9.95 0.52 22.75
C PRO A 99 9.48 0.79 24.19
N PRO A 100 8.23 1.28 24.42
CA PRO A 100 7.75 1.45 25.80
C PRO A 100 7.55 0.15 26.56
N LEU A 101 7.31 -0.97 25.86
CA LEU A 101 7.14 -2.28 26.50
C LEU A 101 8.48 -2.89 26.95
N ILE A 102 9.51 -2.75 26.11
CA ILE A 102 10.82 -3.36 26.37
C ILE A 102 11.66 -2.50 27.32
N ASN A 103 11.56 -1.16 27.23
CA ASN A 103 12.36 -0.26 28.01
C ASN A 103 11.52 0.57 29.00
N PRO A 104 11.51 0.23 30.32
CA PRO A 104 10.75 0.97 31.33
C PRO A 104 11.18 2.44 31.47
N SER A 105 12.45 2.76 31.24
CA SER A 105 12.94 4.16 31.27
C SER A 105 12.38 4.95 30.10
N PHE A 106 12.35 4.38 28.89
CA PHE A 106 11.73 5.00 27.73
C PHE A 106 10.22 5.21 27.90
N ARG A 107 9.52 4.23 28.51
CA ARG A 107 8.08 4.34 28.82
C ARG A 107 7.73 5.58 29.66
N ARG A 108 8.64 6.03 30.52
CA ARG A 108 8.46 7.22 31.39
C ARG A 108 8.73 8.54 30.66
N THR A 109 9.27 8.52 29.45
CA THR A 109 9.50 9.71 28.65
C THR A 109 8.22 10.18 27.95
N VAL A 110 8.17 11.47 27.61
CA VAL A 110 7.06 12.04 26.82
C VAL A 110 6.89 11.29 25.49
N LEU A 111 7.99 10.93 24.83
CA LEU A 111 7.97 10.21 23.57
C LEU A 111 7.41 8.78 23.74
N GLY A 112 7.81 8.08 24.81
CA GLY A 112 7.30 6.74 25.12
C GLY A 112 5.80 6.72 25.39
N LEU A 113 5.24 7.80 25.93
CA LEU A 113 3.80 7.94 26.15
C LEU A 113 3.03 8.37 24.89
N LEU A 114 3.66 9.19 24.03
CA LEU A 114 3.01 9.74 22.84
C LEU A 114 3.02 8.78 21.65
N LEU A 115 4.04 7.98 21.46
CA LEU A 115 4.18 7.09 20.28
C LEU A 115 2.96 6.18 20.08
N PRO A 116 2.50 5.40 21.09
CA PRO A 116 1.30 4.57 20.92
C PRO A 116 0.03 5.40 20.67
N LYS A 117 -0.08 6.58 21.29
CA LYS A 117 -1.22 7.48 21.10
C LYS A 117 -1.28 8.06 19.69
N LEU A 118 -0.12 8.44 19.14
CA LEU A 118 -0.01 8.92 17.74
C LEU A 118 -0.40 7.83 16.74
N SER A 119 0.07 6.61 16.94
CA SER A 119 -0.33 5.47 16.11
C SER A 119 -1.84 5.21 16.19
N ALA A 120 -2.40 5.22 17.40
CA ALA A 120 -3.84 5.06 17.59
C ALA A 120 -4.63 6.21 16.91
N LEU A 121 -4.16 7.45 16.99
CA LEU A 121 -4.76 8.59 16.29
C LEU A 121 -4.75 8.40 14.77
N ILE A 122 -3.61 8.02 14.20
CA ILE A 122 -3.49 7.77 12.76
C ILE A 122 -4.44 6.65 12.32
N LEU A 123 -4.50 5.55 13.06
CA LEU A 123 -5.39 4.44 12.76
C LEU A 123 -6.87 4.86 12.87
N THR A 124 -7.22 5.69 13.85
CA THR A 124 -8.57 6.22 14.01
C THR A 124 -8.98 7.12 12.85
N LEU A 125 -8.09 8.03 12.44
CA LEU A 125 -8.33 8.88 11.27
C LEU A 125 -8.43 8.06 9.98
N SER A 126 -7.57 7.04 9.82
CA SER A 126 -7.63 6.12 8.69
C SER A 126 -8.93 5.32 8.66
N SER A 127 -9.44 4.91 9.82
CA SER A 127 -10.74 4.24 9.93
C SER A 127 -11.89 5.15 9.50
N GLY A 128 -11.80 6.46 9.76
CA GLY A 128 -12.76 7.44 9.24
C GLY A 128 -12.80 7.48 7.71
N MET A 129 -11.65 7.28 7.04
CA MET A 129 -11.59 7.20 5.58
C MET A 129 -12.31 5.97 5.00
N LEU A 130 -12.52 4.90 5.79
CA LEU A 130 -13.30 3.73 5.34
C LEU A 130 -14.73 4.11 4.92
N ILE A 131 -15.34 5.07 5.61
CA ILE A 131 -16.68 5.56 5.28
C ILE A 131 -16.69 6.13 3.85
N LEU A 132 -15.67 6.93 3.52
CA LEU A 132 -15.51 7.47 2.16
C LEU A 132 -15.29 6.36 1.13
N TYR A 133 -14.46 5.38 1.42
CA TYR A 133 -14.21 4.26 0.52
C TYR A 133 -15.46 3.40 0.30
N ILE A 134 -16.24 3.11 1.34
CA ILE A 134 -17.52 2.40 1.23
C ILE A 134 -18.49 3.20 0.34
N TYR A 135 -18.60 4.51 0.56
CA TYR A 135 -19.44 5.37 -0.27
C TYR A 135 -19.01 5.35 -1.75
N LEU A 136 -17.71 5.45 -2.02
CA LEU A 136 -17.17 5.40 -3.38
C LEU A 136 -17.39 4.04 -4.03
N ASP A 137 -17.20 2.94 -3.29
CA ASP A 137 -17.45 1.59 -3.78
C ASP A 137 -18.91 1.39 -4.20
N ILE A 138 -19.85 1.83 -3.37
CA ILE A 138 -21.29 1.79 -3.70
C ILE A 138 -21.58 2.59 -4.97
N LYS A 139 -21.03 3.80 -5.08
CA LYS A 139 -21.19 4.65 -6.27
C LYS A 139 -20.60 4.03 -7.53
N LEU A 140 -19.43 3.41 -7.43
CA LEU A 140 -18.78 2.74 -8.56
C LEU A 140 -19.58 1.51 -9.01
N ARG A 141 -20.08 0.70 -8.08
CA ARG A 141 -20.94 -0.46 -8.39
C ARG A 141 -22.18 -0.05 -9.15
N GLN A 142 -22.82 1.06 -8.76
CA GLN A 142 -23.98 1.60 -9.47
C GLN A 142 -23.64 1.99 -10.93
N LYS A 143 -22.45 2.60 -11.15
CA LYS A 143 -22.00 2.97 -12.50
C LYS A 143 -21.75 1.77 -13.42
N VAL A 144 -21.39 0.62 -12.86
CA VAL A 144 -21.09 -0.61 -13.62
C VAL A 144 -22.34 -1.51 -13.72
N ASN A 145 -23.51 -0.98 -13.37
CA ASN A 145 -24.79 -1.74 -13.34
C ASN A 145 -24.74 -3.00 -12.45
N MET A 146 -23.84 -3.06 -11.48
CA MET A 146 -23.87 -4.11 -10.47
C MET A 146 -25.00 -3.81 -9.49
N LYS A 147 -26.06 -4.61 -9.53
CA LYS A 147 -27.17 -4.48 -8.58
C LYS A 147 -26.66 -4.81 -7.17
N THR A 148 -26.45 -3.78 -6.36
CA THR A 148 -26.26 -3.95 -4.91
C THR A 148 -27.64 -4.13 -4.28
N SER A 149 -27.97 -5.37 -3.89
CA SER A 149 -29.17 -5.62 -3.09
C SER A 149 -28.97 -5.02 -1.69
N VAL A 150 -30.05 -4.48 -1.11
CA VAL A 150 -30.01 -3.98 0.29
C VAL A 150 -29.58 -5.09 1.25
N SER A 151 -29.91 -6.35 0.96
CA SER A 151 -29.47 -7.51 1.74
C SER A 151 -27.95 -7.77 1.70
N SER A 152 -27.22 -7.25 0.69
CA SER A 152 -25.77 -7.39 0.59
C SER A 152 -24.98 -6.26 1.28
N LEU A 153 -25.64 -5.18 1.72
CA LEU A 153 -24.98 -4.06 2.39
C LEU A 153 -24.26 -4.46 3.69
N PRO A 154 -24.82 -5.27 4.59
CA PRO A 154 -24.11 -5.72 5.79
C PRO A 154 -22.82 -6.48 5.45
N LEU A 155 -22.85 -7.35 4.45
CA LEU A 155 -21.68 -8.10 4.00
C LEU A 155 -20.62 -7.16 3.42
N LEU A 156 -21.03 -6.15 2.68
CA LEU A 156 -20.15 -5.14 2.11
C LEU A 156 -19.43 -4.35 3.20
N ILE A 157 -20.15 -3.96 4.27
CA ILE A 157 -19.55 -3.28 5.42
C ILE A 157 -18.55 -4.21 6.12
N VAL A 158 -18.91 -5.47 6.38
CA VAL A 158 -18.02 -6.45 7.01
C VAL A 158 -16.74 -6.67 6.19
N GLN A 159 -16.81 -6.70 4.88
CA GLN A 159 -15.63 -6.80 4.01
C GLN A 159 -14.61 -5.68 4.25
N TRP A 160 -15.08 -4.46 4.46
CA TRP A 160 -14.20 -3.33 4.76
C TRP A 160 -13.58 -3.40 6.15
N TYR A 161 -14.29 -3.96 7.14
CA TYR A 161 -13.71 -4.24 8.46
C TYR A 161 -12.64 -5.33 8.45
N LEU A 162 -12.66 -6.22 7.47
CA LEU A 162 -11.60 -7.21 7.27
C LEU A 162 -10.35 -6.62 6.60
N LEU A 163 -10.38 -5.37 6.16
CA LEU A 163 -9.25 -4.71 5.49
C LEU A 163 -7.93 -4.83 6.24
N PRO A 164 -7.84 -4.62 7.58
CA PRO A 164 -6.58 -4.79 8.31
C PRO A 164 -6.03 -6.22 8.23
N VAL A 165 -6.90 -7.22 8.32
CA VAL A 165 -6.53 -8.63 8.22
C VAL A 165 -6.03 -8.94 6.81
N VAL A 166 -6.76 -8.49 5.80
CA VAL A 166 -6.39 -8.66 4.38
C VAL A 166 -5.09 -7.93 4.08
N SER A 167 -4.90 -6.71 4.59
CA SER A 167 -3.67 -5.94 4.41
C SER A 167 -2.46 -6.63 5.03
N PHE A 168 -2.62 -7.24 6.20
CA PHE A 168 -1.56 -8.00 6.82
C PHE A 168 -1.18 -9.23 5.99
N PHE A 169 -2.15 -10.12 5.73
CA PHE A 169 -1.89 -11.41 5.08
C PHE A 169 -1.61 -11.33 3.58
N PHE A 170 -2.22 -10.37 2.88
CA PHE A 170 -2.17 -10.29 1.41
C PHE A 170 -1.51 -9.00 0.88
N SER A 171 -0.89 -8.21 1.74
CA SER A 171 -0.11 -7.05 1.31
C SER A 171 1.25 -7.01 2.02
N SER A 172 1.26 -6.87 3.36
CA SER A 172 2.52 -6.71 4.10
C SER A 172 3.34 -7.99 4.16
N LEU A 173 2.71 -9.13 4.52
CA LEU A 173 3.41 -10.41 4.68
C LEU A 173 4.03 -10.95 3.38
N PRO A 174 3.36 -10.92 2.21
CA PRO A 174 3.98 -11.36 0.97
C PRO A 174 5.12 -10.46 0.49
N ALA A 175 5.14 -9.20 0.95
CA ALA A 175 6.13 -8.20 0.55
C ALA A 175 7.39 -8.17 1.44
N LEU A 176 7.38 -8.90 2.58
CA LEU A 176 8.54 -9.11 3.44
C LEU A 176 9.49 -10.15 2.84
#